data_be60da43cf067d8c5ce02e62f0ba8b17
#
_entry.id   be60da43cf067d8c5ce02e62f0ba8b17
#
_cell.length_a   1.000
_cell.length_b   1.000
_cell.length_c   1.000
_cell.angle_alpha   90.00
_cell.angle_beta   90.00
_cell.angle_gamma   90.00
#
_symmetry.space_group_name_H-M   'P 1'
#
loop_
_entity.id
_entity.type
_entity.pdbx_description
1 polymer ?
#
loop_
_entity_poly.entity_id
_entity_poly.type
_entity_poly.pdbx_seq_one_letter_code
_entity_poly.pdbx_strand_id
1 'polypeptide(L)'
;VAIDPVEKKPLAEWHPGSRVLSVGSYGCNMRCPFCQNFEISQEGASGVPWREVSPQELVDLALDCAERDSGVIGIAYTYNEPLVGWEYVRDCSMLAHKAGLANVLVSNGCASAQVIEALAPFVDAANIDLKCFSAEGYRDLGGSLEDVRHTIAVLGTSETCHLEVTTLAVPGVSDSEDAMRKEAAWLASVNEKIVLHVTRFFPRWHMTDAQPTPVATVMRLADVAREYLPHVHVGNC
;
A
#
# COMPACT_ATOMS: atom_id res chain seq x y z
N VAL A 1 6.46 2.06 -15.64
CA VAL A 1 7.43 2.50 -14.62
C VAL A 1 7.48 4.02 -14.56
N ALA A 2 7.78 4.58 -13.38
CA ALA A 2 7.99 6.02 -13.15
C ALA A 2 8.93 6.22 -11.95
N ILE A 3 9.64 7.36 -11.91
CA ILE A 3 10.35 7.78 -10.69
C ILE A 3 9.38 8.64 -9.88
N ASP A 4 9.08 8.20 -8.68
CA ASP A 4 8.15 8.88 -7.77
C ASP A 4 8.82 9.21 -6.43
N PRO A 5 8.43 10.30 -5.75
CA PRO A 5 8.80 10.52 -4.35
C PRO A 5 8.18 9.44 -3.46
N VAL A 6 8.85 9.09 -2.37
CA VAL A 6 8.37 8.06 -1.42
C VAL A 6 7.05 8.44 -0.78
N GLU A 7 6.77 9.74 -0.61
CA GLU A 7 5.52 10.26 -0.07
C GLU A 7 4.32 9.93 -0.96
N LYS A 8 4.54 9.72 -2.27
CA LYS A 8 3.50 9.26 -3.20
C LYS A 8 3.16 7.76 -3.03
N LYS A 9 3.97 7.03 -2.25
CA LYS A 9 3.75 5.64 -1.83
C LYS A 9 3.13 5.54 -0.44
N PRO A 10 2.41 6.57 -0.01
CA PRO A 10 2.12 7.06 1.34
C PRO A 10 3.12 6.56 2.40
N LEU A 11 4.38 6.93 2.23
CA LEU A 11 5.47 6.73 3.18
C LEU A 11 5.95 8.11 3.63
N ALA A 12 5.38 8.62 4.73
CA ALA A 12 5.67 9.95 5.23
C ALA A 12 6.88 10.00 6.15
N GLU A 13 7.19 8.89 6.81
CA GLU A 13 8.22 8.83 7.85
C GLU A 13 9.42 7.94 7.46
N TRP A 14 9.39 7.33 6.26
CA TRP A 14 10.48 6.53 5.73
C TRP A 14 11.25 7.29 4.64
N HIS A 15 12.51 7.64 4.91
CA HIS A 15 13.39 8.37 3.98
C HIS A 15 12.73 9.56 3.26
N PRO A 16 12.10 10.51 3.99
CA PRO A 16 11.37 11.61 3.38
C PRO A 16 12.25 12.43 2.43
N GLY A 17 11.67 12.79 1.27
CA GLY A 17 12.35 13.51 0.19
C GLY A 17 13.15 12.62 -0.76
N SER A 18 13.26 11.31 -0.51
CA SER A 18 13.87 10.37 -1.45
C SER A 18 12.88 9.93 -2.54
N ARG A 19 13.39 9.21 -3.54
CA ARG A 19 12.61 8.71 -4.69
C ARG A 19 12.82 7.21 -4.87
N VAL A 20 11.85 6.57 -5.53
CA VAL A 20 11.90 5.16 -5.89
C VAL A 20 11.50 4.96 -7.35
N LEU A 21 12.06 3.96 -7.99
CA LEU A 21 11.57 3.47 -9.27
C LEU A 21 10.28 2.68 -9.03
N SER A 22 9.14 3.28 -9.37
CA SER A 22 7.84 2.64 -9.24
C SER A 22 7.55 1.73 -10.43
N VAL A 23 7.20 0.49 -10.15
CA VAL A 23 6.81 -0.50 -11.14
C VAL A 23 5.42 -1.03 -10.82
N GLY A 24 4.59 -1.18 -11.84
CA GLY A 24 3.30 -1.84 -11.78
C GLY A 24 3.15 -2.83 -12.91
N SER A 25 2.17 -3.70 -12.76
CA SER A 25 1.73 -4.65 -13.75
C SER A 25 0.22 -4.44 -14.00
N TYR A 26 -0.54 -5.50 -14.15
CA TYR A 26 -2.00 -5.49 -14.27
C TYR A 26 -2.62 -6.52 -13.32
N GLY A 27 -3.91 -6.37 -13.08
CA GLY A 27 -4.68 -7.26 -12.21
C GLY A 27 -4.62 -6.90 -10.72
N CYS A 28 -5.64 -7.33 -10.02
CA CYS A 28 -5.81 -7.24 -8.57
C CYS A 28 -6.69 -8.40 -8.10
N ASN A 29 -6.44 -8.90 -6.91
CA ASN A 29 -7.26 -9.93 -6.26
C ASN A 29 -8.49 -9.35 -5.54
N MET A 30 -8.65 -8.01 -5.49
CA MET A 30 -9.82 -7.32 -4.93
C MET A 30 -10.60 -6.54 -6.01
N ARG A 31 -11.85 -6.15 -5.69
CA ARG A 31 -12.76 -5.46 -6.61
C ARG A 31 -13.38 -4.22 -5.95
N CYS A 32 -12.53 -3.37 -5.38
CA CYS A 32 -12.96 -2.15 -4.70
C CYS A 32 -13.68 -1.21 -5.68
N PRO A 33 -14.95 -0.84 -5.49
CA PRO A 33 -15.72 -0.02 -6.44
C PRO A 33 -15.20 1.41 -6.59
N PHE A 34 -14.32 1.83 -5.70
CA PHE A 34 -13.64 3.13 -5.67
C PHE A 34 -12.19 3.08 -6.16
N CYS A 35 -11.77 2.04 -6.88
CA CYS A 35 -10.39 1.86 -7.29
C CYS A 35 -9.89 3.03 -8.16
N GLN A 36 -8.78 3.66 -7.75
CA GLN A 36 -8.17 4.76 -8.52
C GLN A 36 -7.47 4.26 -9.78
N ASN A 37 -6.91 3.05 -9.72
CA ASN A 37 -6.12 2.43 -10.78
C ASN A 37 -6.90 1.33 -11.51
N PHE A 38 -8.24 1.45 -11.58
CA PHE A 38 -9.10 0.41 -12.17
C PHE A 38 -8.71 0.05 -13.61
N GLU A 39 -8.17 1.01 -14.38
CA GLU A 39 -7.75 0.83 -15.76
C GLU A 39 -6.65 -0.23 -15.94
N ILE A 40 -5.88 -0.52 -14.90
CA ILE A 40 -4.85 -1.56 -14.91
C ILE A 40 -5.14 -2.67 -13.90
N SER A 41 -5.75 -2.35 -12.75
CA SER A 41 -5.98 -3.31 -11.67
C SER A 41 -7.17 -4.22 -11.92
N GLN A 42 -8.16 -3.79 -12.74
CA GLN A 42 -9.34 -4.57 -13.06
C GLN A 42 -9.29 -5.18 -14.48
N GLU A 43 -8.11 -5.13 -15.10
CA GLU A 43 -7.85 -5.63 -16.45
C GLU A 43 -6.84 -6.79 -16.41
N GLY A 44 -6.85 -7.56 -17.50
CA GLY A 44 -5.85 -8.60 -17.76
C GLY A 44 -4.85 -8.16 -18.84
N ALA A 45 -3.95 -9.06 -19.22
CA ALA A 45 -2.88 -8.79 -20.20
C ALA A 45 -3.38 -8.29 -21.57
N SER A 46 -4.61 -8.60 -21.97
CA SER A 46 -5.19 -8.13 -23.23
C SER A 46 -5.81 -6.73 -23.15
N GLY A 47 -6.05 -6.21 -21.94
CA GLY A 47 -6.73 -4.93 -21.71
C GLY A 47 -5.78 -3.74 -21.51
N VAL A 48 -4.49 -3.99 -21.30
CA VAL A 48 -3.50 -2.93 -21.02
C VAL A 48 -2.25 -3.08 -21.88
N PRO A 49 -1.59 -1.99 -22.26
CA PRO A 49 -0.26 -2.06 -22.87
C PRO A 49 0.77 -2.47 -21.82
N TRP A 50 1.50 -3.53 -22.08
CA TRP A 50 2.56 -4.01 -21.21
C TRP A 50 3.75 -4.55 -22.02
N ARG A 51 4.88 -4.70 -21.37
CA ARG A 51 6.05 -5.40 -21.92
C ARG A 51 6.60 -6.34 -20.84
N GLU A 52 7.19 -7.44 -21.27
CA GLU A 52 7.93 -8.31 -20.38
C GLU A 52 9.24 -7.64 -19.96
N VAL A 53 9.54 -7.74 -18.67
CA VAL A 53 10.77 -7.22 -18.05
C VAL A 53 11.21 -8.27 -17.04
N SER A 54 12.40 -8.83 -17.24
CA SER A 54 12.96 -9.77 -16.28
C SER A 54 13.33 -9.09 -14.94
N PRO A 55 13.45 -9.84 -13.84
CA PRO A 55 13.91 -9.28 -12.57
C PRO A 55 15.25 -8.55 -12.67
N GLN A 56 16.20 -9.08 -13.44
CA GLN A 56 17.51 -8.44 -13.63
C GLN A 56 17.38 -7.11 -14.39
N GLU A 57 16.62 -7.07 -15.49
CA GLU A 57 16.39 -5.84 -16.25
C GLU A 57 15.72 -4.74 -15.42
N LEU A 58 14.82 -5.11 -14.49
CA LEU A 58 14.20 -4.12 -13.58
C LEU A 58 15.23 -3.53 -12.60
N VAL A 59 16.10 -4.38 -12.04
CA VAL A 59 17.14 -3.94 -11.12
C VAL A 59 18.19 -3.10 -11.83
N ASP A 60 18.63 -3.49 -13.02
CA ASP A 60 19.56 -2.72 -13.84
C ASP A 60 18.97 -1.32 -14.15
N LEU A 61 17.70 -1.25 -14.50
CA LEU A 61 17.00 0.03 -14.71
C LEU A 61 16.98 0.89 -13.43
N ALA A 62 16.79 0.28 -12.27
CA ALA A 62 16.78 1.02 -11.01
C ALA A 62 18.17 1.54 -10.65
N LEU A 63 19.23 0.78 -10.90
CA LEU A 63 20.63 1.21 -10.76
C LEU A 63 20.96 2.37 -11.70
N ASP A 64 20.58 2.28 -12.98
CA ASP A 64 20.74 3.36 -13.94
C ASP A 64 20.04 4.66 -13.50
N CYS A 65 18.85 4.53 -12.86
CA CYS A 65 18.14 5.67 -12.30
C CYS A 65 18.90 6.26 -11.10
N ALA A 66 19.41 5.43 -10.19
CA ALA A 66 20.15 5.85 -9.01
C ALA A 66 21.51 6.51 -9.36
N GLU A 67 22.18 6.04 -10.42
CA GLU A 67 23.40 6.68 -10.93
C GLU A 67 23.16 8.10 -11.47
N ARG A 68 22.01 8.32 -12.12
CA ARG A 68 21.62 9.64 -12.66
C ARG A 68 21.06 10.57 -11.60
N ASP A 69 20.52 10.03 -10.55
CA ASP A 69 19.80 10.72 -9.49
C ASP A 69 20.00 9.99 -8.15
N SER A 70 20.93 10.44 -7.35
CA SER A 70 21.26 9.87 -6.04
C SER A 70 20.11 9.90 -5.02
N GLY A 71 19.01 10.59 -5.33
CA GLY A 71 17.78 10.54 -4.53
C GLY A 71 16.94 9.29 -4.79
N VAL A 72 17.21 8.52 -5.86
CA VAL A 72 16.55 7.24 -6.12
C VAL A 72 17.23 6.15 -5.27
N ILE A 73 16.52 5.63 -4.29
CA ILE A 73 17.07 4.71 -3.28
C ILE A 73 16.62 3.26 -3.45
N GLY A 74 15.68 2.97 -4.36
CA GLY A 74 15.14 1.63 -4.49
C GLY A 74 14.01 1.49 -5.49
N ILE A 75 13.31 0.36 -5.38
CA ILE A 75 12.17 -0.04 -6.23
C ILE A 75 10.90 -0.07 -5.40
N ALA A 76 9.79 0.50 -5.92
CA ALA A 76 8.47 0.37 -5.34
C ALA A 76 7.56 -0.49 -6.24
N TYR A 77 7.07 -1.59 -5.71
CA TYR A 77 6.07 -2.45 -6.34
C TYR A 77 4.68 -1.91 -5.98
N THR A 78 3.94 -1.39 -6.99
CA THR A 78 2.78 -0.53 -6.73
C THR A 78 1.82 -0.44 -7.92
N TYR A 79 0.86 0.46 -7.88
CA TYR A 79 -0.17 0.84 -8.86
C TYR A 79 -1.33 -0.15 -8.98
N ASN A 80 -1.08 -1.40 -9.39
CA ASN A 80 -2.01 -2.52 -9.27
C ASN A 80 -1.74 -3.27 -7.95
N GLU A 81 -2.16 -4.54 -7.83
CA GLU A 81 -1.79 -5.34 -6.67
C GLU A 81 -0.52 -6.16 -6.95
N PRO A 82 0.62 -5.82 -6.34
CA PRO A 82 1.87 -6.54 -6.58
C PRO A 82 1.86 -7.98 -6.10
N LEU A 83 1.04 -8.32 -5.09
CA LEU A 83 1.00 -9.67 -4.52
C LEU A 83 0.33 -10.70 -5.45
N VAL A 84 -0.35 -10.28 -6.53
CA VAL A 84 -0.84 -11.22 -7.56
C VAL A 84 0.31 -11.81 -8.40
N GLY A 85 1.47 -11.15 -8.42
CA GLY A 85 2.72 -11.61 -9.06
C GLY A 85 3.87 -11.69 -8.06
N TRP A 86 3.59 -12.17 -6.85
CA TRP A 86 4.50 -12.13 -5.71
C TRP A 86 5.86 -12.82 -5.98
N GLU A 87 5.89 -13.86 -6.81
CA GLU A 87 7.14 -14.55 -7.18
C GLU A 87 8.08 -13.59 -7.91
N TYR A 88 7.54 -12.80 -8.84
CA TYR A 88 8.31 -11.77 -9.55
C TYR A 88 8.80 -10.68 -8.58
N VAL A 89 7.92 -10.22 -7.68
CA VAL A 89 8.29 -9.25 -6.64
C VAL A 89 9.42 -9.77 -5.77
N ARG A 90 9.33 -11.03 -5.31
CA ARG A 90 10.39 -11.69 -4.53
C ARG A 90 11.72 -11.74 -5.29
N ASP A 91 11.69 -12.21 -6.53
CA ASP A 91 12.91 -12.39 -7.31
C ASP A 91 13.59 -11.05 -7.62
N CYS A 92 12.80 -10.01 -7.92
CA CYS A 92 13.32 -8.64 -8.03
C CYS A 92 13.89 -8.13 -6.72
N SER A 93 13.17 -8.32 -5.60
CA SER A 93 13.59 -7.82 -4.28
C SER A 93 14.90 -8.45 -3.80
N MET A 94 15.07 -9.73 -4.05
CA MET A 94 16.34 -10.44 -3.75
C MET A 94 17.52 -9.86 -4.55
N LEU A 95 17.32 -9.53 -5.80
CA LEU A 95 18.36 -8.92 -6.67
C LEU A 95 18.61 -7.46 -6.27
N ALA A 96 17.56 -6.69 -5.97
CA ALA A 96 17.65 -5.32 -5.51
C ALA A 96 18.48 -5.20 -4.22
N HIS A 97 18.21 -6.04 -3.21
CA HIS A 97 19.01 -6.10 -1.99
C HIS A 97 20.50 -6.40 -2.25
N LYS A 98 20.78 -7.36 -3.14
CA LYS A 98 22.18 -7.66 -3.52
C LYS A 98 22.88 -6.46 -4.19
N ALA A 99 22.11 -5.60 -4.85
CA ALA A 99 22.58 -4.40 -5.49
C ALA A 99 22.61 -3.15 -4.56
N GLY A 100 22.18 -3.30 -3.29
CA GLY A 100 22.13 -2.20 -2.32
C GLY A 100 20.94 -1.26 -2.49
N LEU A 101 19.89 -1.69 -3.21
CA LEU A 101 18.65 -0.95 -3.41
C LEU A 101 17.59 -1.40 -2.40
N ALA A 102 16.79 -0.48 -1.92
CA ALA A 102 15.66 -0.75 -1.05
C ALA A 102 14.43 -1.24 -1.82
N ASN A 103 13.58 -2.02 -1.15
CA ASN A 103 12.32 -2.55 -1.68
C ASN A 103 11.12 -2.00 -0.93
N VAL A 104 10.22 -1.35 -1.65
CA VAL A 104 8.98 -0.77 -1.12
C VAL A 104 7.79 -1.56 -1.66
N LEU A 105 6.94 -2.03 -0.76
CA LEU A 105 5.70 -2.71 -1.10
C LEU A 105 4.49 -1.80 -0.85
N VAL A 106 3.71 -1.49 -1.89
CA VAL A 106 2.43 -0.78 -1.76
C VAL A 106 1.32 -1.73 -2.20
N SER A 107 0.55 -2.23 -1.24
CA SER A 107 -0.34 -3.38 -1.43
C SER A 107 -1.65 -3.24 -0.66
N ASN A 108 -2.68 -3.95 -1.12
CA ASN A 108 -3.90 -4.16 -0.34
C ASN A 108 -3.72 -5.16 0.82
N GLY A 109 -2.57 -5.83 0.89
CA GLY A 109 -2.21 -6.77 1.93
C GLY A 109 -2.99 -8.09 1.96
N CYS A 110 -3.93 -8.31 1.03
CA CYS A 110 -4.75 -9.52 0.98
C CYS A 110 -3.99 -10.66 0.31
N ALA A 111 -3.14 -11.33 1.07
CA ALA A 111 -2.33 -12.45 0.63
C ALA A 111 -2.35 -13.59 1.65
N SER A 112 -2.07 -14.82 1.20
CA SER A 112 -1.90 -15.94 2.13
C SER A 112 -0.68 -15.74 3.02
N ALA A 113 -0.71 -16.34 4.22
CA ALA A 113 0.42 -16.30 5.16
C ALA A 113 1.75 -16.72 4.51
N GLN A 114 1.73 -17.76 3.69
CA GLN A 114 2.92 -18.25 2.99
C GLN A 114 3.55 -17.22 2.06
N VAL A 115 2.73 -16.43 1.38
CA VAL A 115 3.21 -15.38 0.47
C VAL A 115 3.88 -14.26 1.24
N ILE A 116 3.22 -13.75 2.28
CA ILE A 116 3.78 -12.62 3.03
C ILE A 116 5.01 -13.01 3.85
N GLU A 117 5.02 -14.19 4.43
CA GLU A 117 6.20 -14.73 5.15
C GLU A 117 7.40 -14.94 4.22
N ALA A 118 7.17 -15.31 2.96
CA ALA A 118 8.23 -15.45 1.96
C ALA A 118 8.77 -14.10 1.47
N LEU A 119 7.95 -13.02 1.49
CA LEU A 119 8.35 -11.70 1.01
C LEU A 119 8.91 -10.81 2.11
N ALA A 120 8.40 -10.91 3.34
CA ALA A 120 8.74 -10.01 4.44
C ALA A 120 10.26 -9.81 4.65
N PRO A 121 11.14 -10.83 4.51
CA PRO A 121 12.59 -10.65 4.66
C PRO A 121 13.23 -9.69 3.62
N PHE A 122 12.52 -9.37 2.55
CA PHE A 122 13.03 -8.56 1.44
C PHE A 122 12.33 -7.20 1.33
N VAL A 123 11.42 -6.86 2.25
CA VAL A 123 10.66 -5.60 2.25
C VAL A 123 11.25 -4.65 3.27
N ASP A 124 11.78 -3.50 2.83
CA ASP A 124 12.38 -2.47 3.69
C ASP A 124 11.33 -1.47 4.18
N ALA A 125 10.33 -1.19 3.34
CA ALA A 125 9.19 -0.40 3.74
C ALA A 125 7.90 -0.89 3.05
N ALA A 126 6.78 -0.74 3.73
CA ALA A 126 5.48 -1.08 3.15
C ALA A 126 4.44 0.00 3.48
N ASN A 127 3.56 0.27 2.51
CA ASN A 127 2.28 0.88 2.78
C ASN A 127 1.18 -0.14 2.47
N ILE A 128 0.41 -0.50 3.49
CA ILE A 128 -0.69 -1.45 3.37
C ILE A 128 -2.02 -0.70 3.44
N ASP A 129 -2.81 -0.86 2.40
CA ASP A 129 -4.17 -0.31 2.34
C ASP A 129 -5.15 -1.14 3.18
N LEU A 130 -5.50 -0.68 4.37
CA LEU A 130 -6.57 -1.23 5.19
C LEU A 130 -7.90 -0.60 4.78
N LYS A 131 -8.65 -1.29 3.91
CA LYS A 131 -9.80 -0.71 3.18
C LYS A 131 -11.02 -0.44 4.07
N CYS A 132 -11.20 -1.24 5.12
CA CYS A 132 -12.20 -1.06 6.19
C CYS A 132 -11.89 -2.03 7.33
N PHE A 133 -12.46 -1.79 8.51
CA PHE A 133 -12.26 -2.67 9.67
C PHE A 133 -13.47 -3.57 9.92
N SER A 134 -13.93 -4.27 8.88
CA SER A 134 -15.10 -5.14 8.87
C SER A 134 -14.88 -6.36 7.98
N ALA A 135 -15.10 -7.57 8.51
CA ALA A 135 -15.01 -8.81 7.72
C ALA A 135 -16.08 -8.87 6.62
N GLU A 136 -17.28 -8.29 6.86
CA GLU A 136 -18.32 -8.17 5.85
C GLU A 136 -17.90 -7.22 4.73
N GLY A 137 -17.42 -6.02 5.08
CA GLY A 137 -16.92 -5.06 4.10
C GLY A 137 -15.79 -5.62 3.24
N TYR A 138 -14.86 -6.39 3.82
CA TYR A 138 -13.83 -7.04 3.03
C TYR A 138 -14.38 -8.10 2.07
N ARG A 139 -15.38 -8.90 2.46
CA ARG A 139 -16.04 -9.84 1.53
C ARG A 139 -16.69 -9.11 0.36
N ASP A 140 -17.33 -7.98 0.61
CA ASP A 140 -17.94 -7.15 -0.44
C ASP A 140 -16.89 -6.58 -1.41
N LEU A 141 -15.68 -6.29 -0.93
CA LEU A 141 -14.54 -5.86 -1.73
C LEU A 141 -13.80 -7.04 -2.42
N GLY A 142 -14.20 -8.29 -2.17
CA GLY A 142 -13.58 -9.49 -2.73
C GLY A 142 -12.31 -9.93 -2.02
N GLY A 143 -12.04 -9.44 -0.79
CA GLY A 143 -10.87 -9.74 0.02
C GLY A 143 -11.18 -10.40 1.36
N SER A 144 -10.18 -10.46 2.22
CA SER A 144 -10.23 -11.02 3.57
C SER A 144 -9.56 -10.08 4.57
N LEU A 145 -10.32 -9.61 5.57
CA LEU A 145 -9.75 -8.80 6.66
C LEU A 145 -8.70 -9.58 7.46
N GLU A 146 -8.89 -10.89 7.63
CA GLU A 146 -7.96 -11.75 8.37
C GLU A 146 -6.59 -11.80 7.69
N ASP A 147 -6.56 -12.00 6.36
CA ASP A 147 -5.32 -12.02 5.58
C ASP A 147 -4.59 -10.68 5.65
N VAL A 148 -5.33 -9.56 5.51
CA VAL A 148 -4.73 -8.22 5.61
C VAL A 148 -4.21 -7.94 7.02
N ARG A 149 -4.93 -8.34 8.06
CA ARG A 149 -4.44 -8.24 9.44
C ARG A 149 -3.19 -9.08 9.66
N HIS A 150 -3.13 -10.28 9.09
CA HIS A 150 -1.93 -11.12 9.15
C HIS A 150 -0.75 -10.42 8.48
N THR A 151 -0.92 -9.88 7.27
CA THR A 151 0.10 -9.11 6.56
C THR A 151 0.62 -7.93 7.38
N ILE A 152 -0.29 -7.12 7.94
CA ILE A 152 0.07 -5.99 8.81
C ILE A 152 0.83 -6.46 10.05
N ALA A 153 0.40 -7.56 10.68
CA ALA A 153 1.08 -8.09 11.86
C ALA A 153 2.50 -8.58 11.54
N VAL A 154 2.69 -9.31 10.42
CA VAL A 154 4.02 -9.79 10.00
C VAL A 154 4.95 -8.62 9.71
N LEU A 155 4.51 -7.65 8.91
CA LEU A 155 5.35 -6.51 8.54
C LEU A 155 5.54 -5.52 9.69
N GLY A 156 4.51 -5.28 10.50
CA GLY A 156 4.54 -4.34 11.62
C GLY A 156 5.35 -4.80 12.83
N THR A 157 5.63 -6.11 12.94
CA THR A 157 6.51 -6.68 13.97
C THR A 157 7.91 -7.01 13.43
N SER A 158 8.16 -6.79 12.14
CA SER A 158 9.48 -6.96 11.54
C SER A 158 10.46 -5.89 12.04
N GLU A 159 11.68 -6.28 12.38
CA GLU A 159 12.75 -5.34 12.77
C GLU A 159 13.35 -4.59 11.56
N THR A 160 13.12 -5.08 10.34
CA THR A 160 13.72 -4.54 9.11
C THR A 160 12.74 -3.79 8.23
N CYS A 161 11.44 -3.91 8.46
CA CYS A 161 10.41 -3.26 7.65
C CYS A 161 9.81 -2.05 8.37
N HIS A 162 9.85 -0.89 7.73
CA HIS A 162 9.07 0.26 8.16
C HIS A 162 7.64 0.14 7.60
N LEU A 163 6.63 0.06 8.46
CA LEU A 163 5.25 -0.09 8.06
C LEU A 163 4.45 1.19 8.26
N GLU A 164 3.82 1.64 7.19
CA GLU A 164 2.75 2.63 7.21
C GLU A 164 1.45 1.97 6.70
N VAL A 165 0.32 2.35 7.25
CA VAL A 165 -1.01 1.83 6.89
C VAL A 165 -1.87 2.97 6.36
N THR A 166 -2.61 2.73 5.29
CA THR A 166 -3.50 3.74 4.72
C THR A 166 -4.95 3.29 4.80
N THR A 167 -5.81 4.12 5.40
CA THR A 167 -7.26 3.96 5.37
C THR A 167 -7.88 5.11 4.59
N LEU A 168 -8.49 4.77 3.45
CA LEU A 168 -9.28 5.71 2.65
C LEU A 168 -10.65 5.83 3.31
N ALA A 169 -11.02 7.04 3.76
CA ALA A 169 -12.32 7.32 4.37
C ALA A 169 -13.42 7.37 3.29
N VAL A 170 -13.98 6.21 2.96
CA VAL A 170 -15.03 6.06 1.92
C VAL A 170 -16.41 6.13 2.58
N PRO A 171 -17.31 7.01 2.10
CA PRO A 171 -18.66 7.12 2.66
C PRO A 171 -19.41 5.78 2.67
N GLY A 172 -19.92 5.40 3.85
CA GLY A 172 -20.65 4.15 4.07
C GLY A 172 -19.81 2.87 4.10
N VAL A 173 -18.47 2.96 3.94
CA VAL A 173 -17.56 1.80 3.96
C VAL A 173 -16.59 1.91 5.14
N SER A 174 -15.87 3.02 5.25
CA SER A 174 -14.76 3.22 6.20
C SER A 174 -14.77 4.61 6.86
N ASP A 175 -15.91 5.30 6.88
CA ASP A 175 -16.08 6.64 7.45
C ASP A 175 -16.68 6.67 8.86
N SER A 176 -16.78 5.51 9.52
CA SER A 176 -17.32 5.36 10.89
C SER A 176 -16.24 5.58 11.95
N GLU A 177 -16.49 6.48 12.91
CA GLU A 177 -15.59 6.70 14.05
C GLU A 177 -15.41 5.45 14.91
N ASP A 178 -16.47 4.61 15.07
CA ASP A 178 -16.40 3.37 15.83
C ASP A 178 -15.51 2.32 15.13
N ALA A 179 -15.57 2.23 13.80
CA ALA A 179 -14.69 1.39 13.02
C ALA A 179 -13.23 1.88 13.11
N MET A 180 -12.99 3.18 12.97
CA MET A 180 -11.66 3.79 13.12
C MET A 180 -11.08 3.55 14.51
N ARG A 181 -11.88 3.66 15.58
CA ARG A 181 -11.44 3.37 16.93
C ARG A 181 -10.96 1.92 17.09
N LYS A 182 -11.72 0.96 16.54
CA LYS A 182 -11.36 -0.47 16.58
C LYS A 182 -10.10 -0.75 15.77
N GLU A 183 -9.98 -0.13 14.61
CA GLU A 183 -8.82 -0.23 13.72
C GLU A 183 -7.56 0.32 14.40
N ALA A 184 -7.60 1.56 14.88
CA ALA A 184 -6.45 2.21 15.50
C ALA A 184 -6.01 1.49 16.80
N ALA A 185 -6.97 1.06 17.63
CA ALA A 185 -6.66 0.26 18.82
C ALA A 185 -6.00 -1.08 18.46
N TRP A 186 -6.43 -1.72 17.37
CA TRP A 186 -5.82 -2.95 16.90
C TRP A 186 -4.42 -2.70 16.33
N LEU A 187 -4.22 -1.68 15.49
CA LEU A 187 -2.90 -1.32 14.95
C LEU A 187 -1.91 -1.03 16.08
N ALA A 188 -2.32 -0.25 17.08
CA ALA A 188 -1.50 0.01 18.27
C ALA A 188 -1.15 -1.27 19.06
N SER A 189 -2.04 -2.26 19.09
CA SER A 189 -1.76 -3.56 19.73
C SER A 189 -0.76 -4.41 18.96
N VAL A 190 -0.60 -4.19 17.65
CA VAL A 190 0.43 -4.84 16.82
C VAL A 190 1.78 -4.14 17.04
N ASN A 191 1.82 -2.83 16.84
CA ASN A 191 2.99 -2.00 17.09
C ASN A 191 2.56 -0.52 17.17
N GLU A 192 2.81 0.13 18.29
CA GLU A 192 2.46 1.55 18.51
C GLU A 192 3.20 2.52 17.58
N LYS A 193 4.26 2.07 16.91
CA LYS A 193 5.04 2.85 15.93
C LYS A 193 4.47 2.79 14.51
N ILE A 194 3.41 2.03 14.26
CA ILE A 194 2.75 2.02 12.94
C ILE A 194 2.24 3.41 12.64
N VAL A 195 2.61 3.92 11.48
CA VAL A 195 2.11 5.20 10.96
C VAL A 195 0.79 4.96 10.25
N LEU A 196 -0.26 5.72 10.60
CA LEU A 196 -1.56 5.62 9.97
C LEU A 196 -1.85 6.85 9.11
N HIS A 197 -2.22 6.61 7.84
CA HIS A 197 -2.74 7.63 6.93
C HIS A 197 -4.26 7.54 6.84
N VAL A 198 -4.96 8.57 7.26
CA VAL A 198 -6.40 8.73 7.04
C VAL A 198 -6.58 9.64 5.83
N THR A 199 -7.00 9.08 4.69
CA THR A 199 -7.02 9.79 3.43
C THR A 199 -8.45 10.05 2.94
N ARG A 200 -8.62 11.20 2.29
CA ARG A 200 -9.91 11.62 1.75
C ARG A 200 -10.25 10.85 0.48
N PHE A 201 -11.48 10.31 0.41
CA PHE A 201 -12.04 9.70 -0.80
C PHE A 201 -12.52 10.76 -1.80
N PHE A 202 -12.30 10.48 -3.08
CA PHE A 202 -12.90 11.16 -4.22
C PHE A 202 -13.60 10.15 -5.14
N PRO A 203 -14.74 10.51 -5.74
CA PRO A 203 -15.49 9.64 -6.66
C PRO A 203 -14.63 9.08 -7.77
N ARG A 204 -14.71 7.74 -7.96
CA ARG A 204 -13.95 7.04 -8.98
C ARG A 204 -14.68 5.75 -9.38
N TRP A 205 -14.42 5.28 -10.58
CA TRP A 205 -14.86 4.02 -11.18
C TRP A 205 -16.36 3.77 -11.00
N HIS A 206 -16.77 2.84 -10.12
CA HIS A 206 -18.19 2.50 -9.87
C HIS A 206 -18.83 3.35 -8.76
N MET A 207 -18.10 4.29 -8.18
CA MET A 207 -18.61 5.23 -7.17
C MET A 207 -18.57 6.69 -7.66
N THR A 208 -18.89 6.93 -8.93
CA THR A 208 -18.89 8.28 -9.53
C THR A 208 -20.00 9.18 -9.01
N ASP A 209 -21.12 8.59 -8.55
CA ASP A 209 -22.27 9.33 -8.02
C ASP A 209 -22.13 9.68 -6.52
N ALA A 210 -21.12 9.10 -5.84
CA ALA A 210 -20.81 9.44 -4.46
C ALA A 210 -20.24 10.87 -4.35
N GLN A 211 -20.39 11.49 -3.18
CA GLN A 211 -19.71 12.76 -2.91
C GLN A 211 -18.33 12.50 -2.31
N PRO A 212 -17.33 13.37 -2.54
CA PRO A 212 -16.07 13.30 -1.81
C PRO A 212 -16.33 13.36 -0.30
N THR A 213 -15.59 12.60 0.48
CA THR A 213 -15.72 12.63 1.94
C THR A 213 -15.49 14.06 2.46
N PRO A 214 -16.36 14.61 3.31
CA PRO A 214 -16.13 15.91 3.90
C PRO A 214 -14.79 15.95 4.66
N VAL A 215 -14.01 17.01 4.48
CA VAL A 215 -12.72 17.18 5.20
C VAL A 215 -12.90 17.06 6.72
N ALA A 216 -13.98 17.62 7.26
CA ALA A 216 -14.31 17.51 8.68
C ALA A 216 -14.49 16.06 9.14
N THR A 217 -14.97 15.14 8.29
CA THR A 217 -15.06 13.71 8.61
C THR A 217 -13.67 13.09 8.67
N VAL A 218 -12.82 13.36 7.68
CA VAL A 218 -11.43 12.84 7.68
C VAL A 218 -10.67 13.31 8.92
N MET A 219 -10.82 14.60 9.28
CA MET A 219 -10.19 15.16 10.48
C MET A 219 -10.67 14.48 11.77
N ARG A 220 -11.99 14.25 11.92
CA ARG A 220 -12.53 13.55 13.09
C ARG A 220 -12.01 12.11 13.18
N LEU A 221 -11.95 11.39 12.05
CA LEU A 221 -11.38 10.03 12.02
C LEU A 221 -9.91 10.03 12.44
N ALA A 222 -9.13 10.98 11.94
CA ALA A 222 -7.74 11.14 12.34
C ALA A 222 -7.58 11.46 13.83
N ASP A 223 -8.47 12.31 14.40
CA ASP A 223 -8.46 12.63 15.83
C ASP A 223 -8.81 11.39 16.69
N VAL A 224 -9.77 10.57 16.27
CA VAL A 224 -10.07 9.29 16.91
C VAL A 224 -8.86 8.35 16.86
N ALA A 225 -8.17 8.26 15.73
CA ALA A 225 -6.98 7.41 15.57
C ALA A 225 -5.83 7.88 16.48
N ARG A 226 -5.65 9.19 16.68
CA ARG A 226 -4.62 9.78 17.56
C ARG A 226 -4.82 9.46 19.04
N GLU A 227 -5.98 8.98 19.44
CA GLU A 227 -6.19 8.47 20.81
C GLU A 227 -5.37 7.18 21.07
N TYR A 228 -4.93 6.48 20.01
CA TYR A 228 -4.27 5.17 20.07
C TYR A 228 -2.87 5.17 19.43
N LEU A 229 -2.65 5.94 18.40
CA LEU A 229 -1.42 5.96 17.60
C LEU A 229 -0.80 7.36 17.62
N PRO A 230 0.52 7.49 17.91
CA PRO A 230 1.21 8.78 17.92
C PRO A 230 1.44 9.37 16.51
N HIS A 231 1.49 8.51 15.48
CA HIS A 231 1.82 8.86 14.11
C HIS A 231 0.59 8.73 13.21
N VAL A 232 -0.19 9.83 13.07
CA VAL A 232 -1.39 9.84 12.23
C VAL A 232 -1.36 11.04 11.29
N HIS A 233 -1.29 10.75 9.99
CA HIS A 233 -1.29 11.73 8.91
C HIS A 233 -2.65 11.81 8.23
N VAL A 234 -2.97 13.00 7.74
CA VAL A 234 -4.19 13.26 6.95
C VAL A 234 -3.76 13.51 5.51
N GLY A 235 -4.42 12.83 4.57
CA GLY A 235 -4.10 12.94 3.15
C GLY A 235 -5.28 13.39 2.28
N ASN A 236 -4.96 14.01 1.13
CA ASN A 236 -5.92 14.45 0.12
C ASN A 236 -6.95 15.50 0.62
N CYS A 237 -6.60 16.32 1.61
CA CYS A 237 -7.43 17.40 2.18
C CYS A 237 -6.94 18.78 1.77
#